data_63091411f587abd0ba0dce92a30ecbcf
#
_entry.id   63091411f587abd0ba0dce92a30ecbcf
#
_cell.length_a   1.000
_cell.length_b   1.000
_cell.length_c   1.000
_cell.angle_alpha   90.00
_cell.angle_beta   90.00
_cell.angle_gamma   90.00
#
_symmetry.space_group_name_H-M   'P 1'
#
loop_
_entity.id
_entity.type
_entity.pdbx_description
1 polymer ?
#
loop_
_entity_poly.entity_id
_entity_poly.type
_entity_poly.pdbx_seq_one_letter_code
_entity_poly.pdbx_strand_id
1 'polypeptide(L)'
;NSVMLNYMSVDNFLKENNKISGVKVFDSIGDKYYNIKAKSVINCTGVFSQSIINLDSIQQESLIKPSQGIHLIIDKKFLNGDFGFLVPNTSDGRVLFAIPWLNHVILGTTDREVENPVFDPVAKEEEVEYILKNAKQFFNIKPKRSDIKTVFVGLRPLVSNSKKLKSKDLSRKHKIVISESGLISVIGGKWTTYRKIAEDTIDFLISKFNFKTIESPTKKIKIINGLKHIDFSEKSLSEKFYISKSLIIHFVKNEMAINIDDIMSRRTRCLFLDVEESIKIAPIVVEIMANELLKDKIWENKQLKSFYKLTNLYKI
;
A
#
# COMPACT_ATOMS: atom_id res chain seq x y z
N ASN A 1 10.07 14.96 -17.99
CA ASN A 1 8.67 14.98 -17.58
C ASN A 1 8.14 13.55 -17.59
N SER A 2 7.57 13.09 -16.47
CA SER A 2 6.92 11.78 -16.35
C SER A 2 5.43 11.98 -16.19
N VAL A 3 4.63 11.06 -16.75
CA VAL A 3 3.18 11.04 -16.55
C VAL A 3 2.87 9.95 -15.53
N MET A 4 2.17 10.33 -14.46
CA MET A 4 1.72 9.41 -13.40
C MET A 4 0.21 9.26 -13.54
N LEU A 5 -0.26 8.03 -13.73
CA LEU A 5 -1.68 7.71 -13.88
C LEU A 5 -2.09 6.71 -12.81
N ASN A 6 -3.17 7.03 -12.09
CA ASN A 6 -3.88 6.11 -11.22
C ASN A 6 -5.14 5.57 -11.91
N TYR A 7 -5.75 4.54 -11.38
CA TYR A 7 -6.95 3.88 -11.94
C TYR A 7 -6.78 3.36 -13.37
N MET A 8 -5.53 3.11 -13.76
CA MET A 8 -5.16 2.53 -15.04
C MET A 8 -4.55 1.14 -14.80
N SER A 9 -5.26 0.08 -15.11
CA SER A 9 -4.78 -1.29 -14.95
C SER A 9 -4.22 -1.84 -16.27
N VAL A 10 -3.10 -2.55 -16.19
CA VAL A 10 -2.57 -3.30 -17.35
C VAL A 10 -3.43 -4.54 -17.55
N ASP A 11 -4.03 -4.63 -18.73
CA ASP A 11 -4.88 -5.75 -19.17
C ASP A 11 -4.08 -6.79 -19.95
N ASN A 12 -3.20 -6.31 -20.85
CA ASN A 12 -2.39 -7.19 -21.69
C ASN A 12 -1.14 -6.47 -22.23
N PHE A 13 -0.24 -7.23 -22.87
CA PHE A 13 0.90 -6.68 -23.57
C PHE A 13 0.65 -6.54 -25.07
N LEU A 14 1.16 -5.46 -25.65
CA LEU A 14 1.30 -5.33 -27.10
C LEU A 14 2.63 -5.98 -27.50
N LYS A 15 2.61 -6.84 -28.51
CA LYS A 15 3.81 -7.54 -29.00
C LYS A 15 3.99 -7.34 -30.50
N GLU A 16 5.23 -7.09 -30.90
CA GLU A 16 5.69 -7.06 -32.28
C GLU A 16 6.87 -8.04 -32.39
N ASN A 17 6.81 -8.99 -33.32
CA ASN A 17 7.84 -10.03 -33.50
C ASN A 17 8.19 -10.77 -32.19
N ASN A 18 7.20 -11.14 -31.40
CA ASN A 18 7.34 -11.78 -30.10
C ASN A 18 8.06 -10.93 -29.02
N LYS A 19 8.31 -9.65 -29.27
CA LYS A 19 8.84 -8.70 -28.29
C LYS A 19 7.77 -7.73 -27.83
N ILE A 20 7.81 -7.37 -26.55
CA ILE A 20 6.87 -6.38 -25.98
C ILE A 20 7.18 -5.02 -26.59
N SER A 21 6.17 -4.40 -27.20
CA SER A 21 6.19 -3.06 -27.79
C SER A 21 5.30 -2.06 -27.04
N GLY A 22 4.63 -2.50 -25.98
CA GLY A 22 3.75 -1.65 -25.18
C GLY A 22 2.80 -2.45 -24.32
N VAL A 23 1.76 -1.76 -23.83
CA VAL A 23 0.71 -2.33 -22.97
C VAL A 23 -0.68 -1.89 -23.44
N LYS A 24 -1.65 -2.78 -23.27
CA LYS A 24 -3.07 -2.44 -23.29
C LYS A 24 -3.50 -2.19 -21.86
N VAL A 25 -4.08 -1.02 -21.61
CA VAL A 25 -4.52 -0.60 -20.27
C VAL A 25 -6.01 -0.31 -20.25
N PHE A 26 -6.63 -0.57 -19.11
CA PHE A 26 -8.02 -0.24 -18.84
C PHE A 26 -8.10 0.95 -17.89
N ASP A 27 -8.74 2.03 -18.33
CA ASP A 27 -9.09 3.20 -17.53
C ASP A 27 -10.42 2.92 -16.81
N SER A 28 -10.35 2.66 -15.51
CA SER A 28 -11.53 2.34 -14.70
C SER A 28 -12.40 3.55 -14.35
N ILE A 29 -11.95 4.77 -14.65
CA ILE A 29 -12.75 5.99 -14.50
C ILE A 29 -13.53 6.28 -15.78
N GLY A 30 -12.83 6.26 -16.92
CA GLY A 30 -13.39 6.53 -18.24
C GLY A 30 -14.08 5.33 -18.89
N ASP A 31 -13.97 4.12 -18.27
CA ASP A 31 -14.49 2.86 -18.79
C ASP A 31 -14.03 2.57 -20.24
N LYS A 32 -12.70 2.74 -20.45
CA LYS A 32 -12.10 2.66 -21.78
C LYS A 32 -10.76 1.94 -21.77
N TYR A 33 -10.44 1.31 -22.91
CA TYR A 33 -9.13 0.73 -23.16
C TYR A 33 -8.26 1.66 -23.99
N TYR A 34 -6.96 1.66 -23.66
CA TYR A 34 -5.94 2.38 -24.42
C TYR A 34 -4.76 1.45 -24.71
N ASN A 35 -4.15 1.64 -25.90
CA ASN A 35 -2.90 1.01 -26.27
C ASN A 35 -1.75 2.04 -26.09
N ILE A 36 -0.82 1.74 -25.21
CA ILE A 36 0.35 2.60 -24.93
C ILE A 36 1.58 1.92 -25.49
N LYS A 37 2.17 2.49 -26.53
CA LYS A 37 3.47 2.02 -27.10
C LYS A 37 4.62 2.45 -26.20
N ALA A 38 5.59 1.57 -26.01
CA ALA A 38 6.75 1.83 -25.17
C ALA A 38 7.99 1.10 -25.71
N LYS A 39 9.16 1.70 -25.50
CA LYS A 39 10.46 1.07 -25.83
C LYS A 39 10.82 -0.06 -24.87
N SER A 40 10.28 -0.02 -23.66
CA SER A 40 10.45 -1.02 -22.62
C SER A 40 9.27 -0.96 -21.65
N VAL A 41 8.90 -2.09 -21.09
CA VAL A 41 7.85 -2.22 -20.05
C VAL A 41 8.47 -2.81 -18.80
N ILE A 42 8.21 -2.15 -17.66
CA ILE A 42 8.72 -2.55 -16.36
C ILE A 42 7.53 -2.93 -15.46
N ASN A 43 7.50 -4.16 -15.02
CA ASN A 43 6.56 -4.67 -14.04
C ASN A 43 7.09 -4.43 -12.62
N CYS A 44 6.48 -3.50 -11.89
CA CYS A 44 6.76 -3.18 -10.48
C CYS A 44 5.53 -3.40 -9.60
N THR A 45 4.68 -4.39 -9.92
CA THR A 45 3.37 -4.58 -9.29
C THR A 45 3.42 -5.35 -7.95
N GLY A 46 4.60 -5.51 -7.35
CA GLY A 46 4.76 -6.05 -6.00
C GLY A 46 4.25 -7.50 -5.90
N VAL A 47 3.30 -7.77 -5.01
CA VAL A 47 2.74 -9.11 -4.82
C VAL A 47 1.97 -9.62 -6.05
N PHE A 48 1.55 -8.74 -6.94
CA PHE A 48 0.88 -9.08 -8.20
C PHE A 48 1.84 -9.27 -9.37
N SER A 49 3.15 -9.15 -9.15
CA SER A 49 4.13 -9.25 -10.26
C SER A 49 4.07 -10.60 -10.97
N GLN A 50 3.74 -11.69 -10.26
CA GLN A 50 3.59 -13.00 -10.90
C GLN A 50 2.42 -13.04 -11.87
N SER A 51 1.29 -12.42 -11.53
CA SER A 51 0.13 -12.35 -12.44
C SER A 51 0.48 -11.61 -13.74
N ILE A 52 1.24 -10.52 -13.63
CA ILE A 52 1.72 -9.75 -14.79
C ILE A 52 2.75 -10.55 -15.61
N ILE A 53 3.66 -11.30 -14.97
CA ILE A 53 4.59 -12.20 -15.65
C ILE A 53 3.82 -13.27 -16.44
N ASN A 54 2.76 -13.83 -15.85
CA ASN A 54 1.94 -14.86 -16.49
C ASN A 54 1.11 -14.35 -17.68
N LEU A 55 0.82 -13.04 -17.77
CA LEU A 55 0.24 -12.43 -18.98
C LEU A 55 1.23 -12.45 -20.16
N ASP A 56 2.52 -12.39 -19.88
CA ASP A 56 3.58 -12.46 -20.91
C ASP A 56 3.86 -13.90 -21.33
N SER A 57 4.15 -14.75 -20.34
CA SER A 57 4.41 -16.20 -20.53
C SER A 57 4.11 -16.95 -19.23
N ILE A 58 3.38 -18.06 -19.35
CA ILE A 58 3.04 -18.88 -18.19
C ILE A 58 4.31 -19.51 -17.62
N GLN A 59 4.62 -19.18 -16.36
CA GLN A 59 5.74 -19.75 -15.64
C GLN A 59 5.28 -20.95 -14.80
N GLN A 60 6.03 -22.04 -14.82
CA GLN A 60 5.73 -23.22 -14.01
C GLN A 60 5.94 -22.99 -12.52
N GLU A 61 6.88 -22.11 -12.16
CA GLU A 61 7.20 -21.80 -10.77
C GLU A 61 7.04 -20.29 -10.50
N SER A 62 6.39 -19.95 -9.39
CA SER A 62 6.28 -18.56 -8.98
C SER A 62 7.62 -18.02 -8.48
N LEU A 63 8.00 -16.85 -8.99
CA LEU A 63 9.17 -16.09 -8.52
C LEU A 63 8.88 -15.35 -7.21
N ILE A 64 7.62 -15.28 -6.80
CA ILE A 64 7.17 -14.55 -5.62
C ILE A 64 6.41 -15.50 -4.69
N LYS A 65 6.70 -15.35 -3.40
CA LYS A 65 5.99 -16.02 -2.32
C LYS A 65 5.35 -14.96 -1.41
N PRO A 66 4.08 -14.59 -1.65
CA PRO A 66 3.43 -13.55 -0.88
C PRO A 66 3.30 -13.93 0.59
N SER A 67 3.54 -12.97 1.48
CA SER A 67 3.33 -13.13 2.93
C SER A 67 2.47 -12.00 3.46
N GLN A 68 1.40 -12.38 4.17
CA GLN A 68 0.52 -11.47 4.90
C GLN A 68 1.10 -11.12 6.27
N GLY A 69 0.94 -9.87 6.67
CA GLY A 69 1.17 -9.43 8.04
C GLY A 69 0.12 -8.43 8.45
N ILE A 70 -0.43 -8.59 9.65
CA ILE A 70 -1.44 -7.68 10.19
C ILE A 70 -0.84 -6.72 11.22
N HIS A 71 -1.53 -5.60 11.40
CA HIS A 71 -1.26 -4.62 12.45
C HIS A 71 -2.57 -4.28 13.14
N LEU A 72 -2.51 -4.20 14.47
CA LEU A 72 -3.61 -3.73 15.30
C LEU A 72 -3.32 -2.30 15.72
N ILE A 73 -4.35 -1.47 15.72
CA ILE A 73 -4.28 -0.10 16.24
C ILE A 73 -5.04 -0.04 17.56
N ILE A 74 -4.38 0.47 18.58
CA ILE A 74 -4.94 0.73 19.89
C ILE A 74 -4.68 2.18 20.32
N ASP A 75 -5.33 2.60 21.38
CA ASP A 75 -5.22 3.95 21.93
C ASP A 75 -3.80 4.23 22.46
N LYS A 76 -3.33 5.49 22.34
CA LYS A 76 -2.01 5.93 22.83
C LYS A 76 -1.81 5.69 24.33
N LYS A 77 -2.89 5.67 25.13
CA LYS A 77 -2.84 5.42 26.58
C LYS A 77 -2.17 4.11 27.00
N PHE A 78 -2.10 3.13 26.08
CA PHE A 78 -1.43 1.85 26.35
C PHE A 78 0.09 1.95 26.31
N LEU A 79 0.66 3.01 25.69
CA LEU A 79 2.10 3.20 25.57
C LEU A 79 2.54 4.45 26.33
N ASN A 80 3.32 4.26 27.40
CA ASN A 80 3.92 5.37 28.14
C ASN A 80 5.06 6.00 27.34
N GLY A 81 4.96 7.30 27.05
CA GLY A 81 5.97 8.06 26.30
C GLY A 81 5.84 7.92 24.77
N ASP A 82 6.85 8.39 24.06
CA ASP A 82 6.89 8.49 22.61
C ASP A 82 7.90 7.52 21.95
N PHE A 83 8.36 6.53 22.69
CA PHE A 83 9.29 5.53 22.20
C PHE A 83 8.55 4.24 21.84
N GLY A 84 8.89 3.70 20.67
CA GLY A 84 8.50 2.34 20.32
C GLY A 84 9.39 1.30 21.02
N PHE A 85 8.86 0.12 21.23
CA PHE A 85 9.65 -1.00 21.73
C PHE A 85 9.45 -2.26 20.89
N LEU A 86 10.46 -3.11 20.93
CA LEU A 86 10.44 -4.43 20.33
C LEU A 86 10.21 -5.48 21.41
N VAL A 87 9.36 -6.46 21.11
CA VAL A 87 9.13 -7.64 21.91
C VAL A 87 10.02 -8.74 21.35
N PRO A 88 11.17 -9.06 21.99
CA PRO A 88 12.16 -9.94 21.40
C PRO A 88 11.76 -11.42 21.46
N ASN A 89 10.98 -11.82 22.47
CA ASN A 89 10.63 -13.19 22.76
C ASN A 89 9.12 -13.41 22.58
N THR A 90 8.70 -13.62 21.36
CA THR A 90 7.34 -14.09 21.07
C THR A 90 7.27 -15.61 21.11
N SER A 91 6.06 -16.17 21.23
CA SER A 91 5.83 -17.61 21.33
C SER A 91 6.39 -18.45 20.18
N ASP A 92 6.68 -17.83 19.04
CA ASP A 92 7.20 -18.48 17.82
C ASP A 92 8.51 -17.88 17.29
N GLY A 93 9.15 -17.02 18.07
CA GLY A 93 10.45 -16.40 17.75
C GLY A 93 10.39 -15.27 16.74
N ARG A 94 9.19 -14.81 16.35
CA ARG A 94 9.03 -13.60 15.54
C ARG A 94 9.19 -12.37 16.42
N VAL A 95 9.57 -11.24 15.80
CA VAL A 95 9.62 -9.96 16.48
C VAL A 95 8.25 -9.28 16.39
N LEU A 96 7.71 -8.91 17.55
CA LEU A 96 6.55 -8.04 17.63
C LEU A 96 7.03 -6.65 18.07
N PHE A 97 6.37 -5.60 17.61
CA PHE A 97 6.67 -4.23 18.00
C PHE A 97 5.41 -3.48 18.44
N ALA A 98 5.63 -2.48 19.26
CA ALA A 98 4.65 -1.45 19.61
C ALA A 98 5.26 -0.10 19.27
N ILE A 99 4.64 0.65 18.36
CA ILE A 99 5.17 1.91 17.85
C ILE A 99 4.13 3.02 18.00
N PRO A 100 4.47 4.18 18.60
CA PRO A 100 3.58 5.33 18.59
C PRO A 100 3.40 5.84 17.17
N TRP A 101 2.15 6.10 16.78
CA TRP A 101 1.81 6.56 15.44
C TRP A 101 0.54 7.40 15.43
N LEU A 102 0.67 8.67 15.05
CA LEU A 102 -0.46 9.60 14.91
C LEU A 102 -1.44 9.55 16.10
N ASN A 103 -0.91 9.69 17.32
CA ASN A 103 -1.64 9.63 18.59
C ASN A 103 -2.32 8.27 18.89
N HIS A 104 -1.85 7.20 18.27
CA HIS A 104 -2.24 5.81 18.50
C HIS A 104 -0.99 4.95 18.72
N VAL A 105 -1.19 3.65 18.89
CA VAL A 105 -0.12 2.65 18.94
C VAL A 105 -0.38 1.58 17.89
N ILE A 106 0.63 1.34 17.06
CA ILE A 106 0.64 0.19 16.15
C ILE A 106 1.24 -1.01 16.87
N LEU A 107 0.51 -2.10 16.91
CA LEU A 107 1.00 -3.41 17.34
C LEU A 107 1.15 -4.33 16.13
N GLY A 108 2.27 -4.96 15.97
CA GLY A 108 2.49 -5.89 14.85
C GLY A 108 3.89 -6.46 14.86
N THR A 109 4.18 -7.41 14.06
CA THR A 109 3.33 -7.88 12.96
C THR A 109 3.27 -9.41 12.96
N THR A 110 2.36 -9.97 12.18
CA THR A 110 2.33 -11.40 11.87
C THR A 110 3.09 -11.71 10.58
N ASP A 111 3.26 -12.98 10.27
CA ASP A 111 3.86 -13.47 9.02
C ASP A 111 3.17 -14.78 8.64
N ARG A 112 2.29 -14.70 7.63
CA ARG A 112 1.51 -15.83 7.13
C ARG A 112 1.63 -15.91 5.61
N GLU A 113 2.01 -17.05 5.11
CA GLU A 113 2.07 -17.31 3.68
C GLU A 113 0.70 -17.22 3.02
N VAL A 114 0.64 -16.65 1.81
CA VAL A 114 -0.58 -16.47 1.02
C VAL A 114 -0.33 -16.99 -0.39
N GLU A 115 -1.17 -17.89 -0.86
CA GLU A 115 -1.05 -18.44 -2.22
C GLU A 115 -1.59 -17.45 -3.26
N ASN A 116 -2.78 -16.91 -3.02
CA ASN A 116 -3.47 -16.01 -3.93
C ASN A 116 -3.59 -14.61 -3.32
N PRO A 117 -2.74 -13.65 -3.69
CA PRO A 117 -2.81 -12.30 -3.19
C PRO A 117 -4.07 -11.59 -3.72
N VAL A 118 -4.73 -10.83 -2.86
CA VAL A 118 -5.89 -9.99 -3.18
C VAL A 118 -5.60 -8.53 -2.84
N PHE A 119 -6.34 -7.59 -3.45
CA PHE A 119 -6.14 -6.16 -3.21
C PHE A 119 -6.48 -5.76 -1.77
N ASP A 120 -7.55 -6.32 -1.22
CA ASP A 120 -8.04 -6.02 0.12
C ASP A 120 -8.00 -7.30 0.97
N PRO A 121 -6.81 -7.66 1.51
CA PRO A 121 -6.66 -8.84 2.35
C PRO A 121 -7.30 -8.63 3.72
N VAL A 122 -7.81 -9.71 4.31
CA VAL A 122 -8.49 -9.70 5.60
C VAL A 122 -7.62 -10.38 6.65
N ALA A 123 -7.58 -9.78 7.85
CA ALA A 123 -6.93 -10.39 8.99
C ALA A 123 -7.64 -11.68 9.40
N LYS A 124 -6.86 -12.69 9.79
CA LYS A 124 -7.39 -13.91 10.36
C LYS A 124 -7.48 -13.78 11.88
N GLU A 125 -8.47 -14.43 12.48
CA GLU A 125 -8.70 -14.40 13.93
C GLU A 125 -7.44 -14.83 14.72
N GLU A 126 -6.80 -15.88 14.27
CA GLU A 126 -5.56 -16.40 14.86
C GLU A 126 -4.40 -15.39 14.87
N GLU A 127 -4.35 -14.48 13.88
CA GLU A 127 -3.33 -13.43 13.80
C GLU A 127 -3.60 -12.32 14.83
N VAL A 128 -4.87 -11.97 15.03
CA VAL A 128 -5.30 -11.01 16.05
C VAL A 128 -5.00 -11.52 17.45
N GLU A 129 -5.41 -12.76 17.75
CA GLU A 129 -5.15 -13.41 19.04
C GLU A 129 -3.65 -13.56 19.32
N TYR A 130 -2.85 -13.90 18.31
CA TYR A 130 -1.40 -13.96 18.42
C TYR A 130 -0.80 -12.64 18.89
N ILE A 131 -1.18 -11.51 18.25
CA ILE A 131 -0.65 -10.20 18.63
C ILE A 131 -1.10 -9.82 20.04
N LEU A 132 -2.39 -9.97 20.37
CA LEU A 132 -2.93 -9.65 21.69
C LEU A 132 -2.27 -10.48 22.80
N LYS A 133 -2.10 -11.78 22.58
CA LYS A 133 -1.47 -12.71 23.55
C LYS A 133 -0.03 -12.29 23.87
N ASN A 134 0.75 -11.98 22.84
CA ASN A 134 2.14 -11.56 23.03
C ASN A 134 2.22 -10.12 23.61
N ALA A 135 1.40 -9.20 23.15
CA ALA A 135 1.36 -7.81 23.64
C ALA A 135 1.05 -7.75 25.15
N LYS A 136 0.09 -8.54 25.64
CA LYS A 136 -0.31 -8.57 27.07
C LYS A 136 0.85 -8.82 28.04
N GLN A 137 1.94 -9.39 27.59
CA GLN A 137 3.11 -9.68 28.43
C GLN A 137 3.99 -8.44 28.68
N PHE A 138 3.90 -7.43 27.83
CA PHE A 138 4.83 -6.29 27.81
C PHE A 138 4.17 -4.95 28.11
N PHE A 139 2.85 -4.90 28.16
CA PHE A 139 2.13 -3.68 28.49
C PHE A 139 1.71 -3.67 29.96
N ASN A 140 1.89 -2.54 30.63
CA ASN A 140 1.40 -2.34 32.01
C ASN A 140 -0.14 -2.44 32.05
N ILE A 141 -0.81 -1.78 31.10
CA ILE A 141 -2.24 -1.93 30.85
C ILE A 141 -2.40 -2.96 29.73
N LYS A 142 -2.96 -4.11 30.04
CA LYS A 142 -3.08 -5.23 29.09
C LYS A 142 -4.18 -4.92 28.07
N PRO A 143 -3.86 -4.78 26.77
CA PRO A 143 -4.88 -4.51 25.77
C PRO A 143 -5.82 -5.69 25.58
N LYS A 144 -7.11 -5.40 25.46
CA LYS A 144 -8.18 -6.36 25.16
C LYS A 144 -8.63 -6.21 23.70
N ARG A 145 -9.41 -7.16 23.22
CA ARG A 145 -10.01 -7.09 21.87
C ARG A 145 -10.83 -5.81 21.68
N SER A 146 -11.62 -5.42 22.67
CA SER A 146 -12.43 -4.19 22.66
C SER A 146 -11.62 -2.88 22.59
N ASP A 147 -10.32 -2.93 22.84
CA ASP A 147 -9.44 -1.75 22.75
C ASP A 147 -8.90 -1.54 21.32
N ILE A 148 -9.11 -2.51 20.43
CA ILE A 148 -8.66 -2.42 19.04
C ILE A 148 -9.57 -1.44 18.29
N LYS A 149 -8.98 -0.41 17.70
CA LYS A 149 -9.64 0.62 16.91
C LYS A 149 -9.80 0.22 15.45
N THR A 150 -8.78 -0.45 14.95
CA THR A 150 -8.69 -0.89 13.56
C THR A 150 -7.70 -2.03 13.44
N VAL A 151 -7.95 -2.92 12.49
CA VAL A 151 -6.95 -3.86 11.99
C VAL A 151 -6.66 -3.55 10.53
N PHE A 152 -5.40 -3.55 10.13
CA PHE A 152 -5.05 -3.48 8.71
C PHE A 152 -4.01 -4.52 8.34
N VAL A 153 -4.04 -4.91 7.08
CA VAL A 153 -3.28 -6.02 6.53
C VAL A 153 -2.38 -5.54 5.41
N GLY A 154 -1.14 -6.01 5.39
CA GLY A 154 -0.21 -5.79 4.30
C GLY A 154 0.31 -7.09 3.72
N LEU A 155 0.55 -7.12 2.42
CA LEU A 155 1.17 -8.24 1.71
C LEU A 155 2.62 -7.90 1.35
N ARG A 156 3.55 -8.82 1.66
CA ARG A 156 4.97 -8.70 1.32
C ARG A 156 5.27 -9.53 0.09
N PRO A 157 5.90 -8.95 -0.95
CA PRO A 157 6.35 -9.68 -2.14
C PRO A 157 7.70 -10.35 -1.90
N LEU A 158 7.74 -11.44 -1.13
CA LEU A 158 9.01 -12.14 -0.87
C LEU A 158 9.47 -12.88 -2.12
N VAL A 159 10.78 -12.84 -2.38
CA VAL A 159 11.38 -13.55 -3.54
C VAL A 159 11.52 -15.02 -3.20
N SER A 160 10.98 -15.89 -4.04
CA SER A 160 11.15 -17.33 -3.94
C SER A 160 12.55 -17.72 -4.45
N ASN A 161 13.38 -18.28 -3.58
CA ASN A 161 14.71 -18.80 -3.95
C ASN A 161 14.74 -20.33 -4.00
N SER A 162 13.77 -21.02 -3.39
CA SER A 162 13.57 -22.45 -3.43
C SER A 162 12.24 -22.85 -2.80
N LYS A 163 11.70 -24.00 -3.19
CA LYS A 163 10.44 -24.55 -2.66
C LYS A 163 10.44 -24.88 -1.15
N LYS A 164 11.61 -24.89 -0.48
CA LYS A 164 11.78 -25.43 0.88
C LYS A 164 11.92 -24.39 1.99
N LEU A 165 12.10 -23.10 1.70
CA LEU A 165 12.30 -22.08 2.72
C LEU A 165 10.96 -21.52 3.23
N LYS A 166 10.87 -21.34 4.56
CA LYS A 166 9.73 -20.62 5.18
C LYS A 166 9.81 -19.12 4.85
N SER A 167 8.69 -18.41 4.87
CA SER A 167 8.62 -16.97 4.55
C SER A 167 9.61 -16.12 5.35
N LYS A 168 9.86 -16.44 6.61
CA LYS A 168 10.81 -15.73 7.48
C LYS A 168 12.28 -15.81 7.00
N ASP A 169 12.63 -16.85 6.26
CA ASP A 169 14.00 -17.15 5.79
C ASP A 169 14.24 -16.66 4.35
N LEU A 170 13.21 -16.12 3.68
CA LEU A 170 13.30 -15.64 2.32
C LEU A 170 14.03 -14.29 2.23
N SER A 171 14.76 -14.10 1.12
CA SER A 171 15.49 -12.86 0.86
C SER A 171 14.54 -11.67 0.76
N ARG A 172 14.90 -10.58 1.44
CA ARG A 172 14.24 -9.26 1.32
C ARG A 172 14.98 -8.31 0.39
N LYS A 173 15.96 -8.80 -0.39
CA LYS A 173 16.61 -8.05 -1.47
C LYS A 173 15.69 -8.04 -2.68
N HIS A 174 15.77 -6.98 -3.47
CA HIS A 174 15.09 -6.95 -4.76
C HIS A 174 15.85 -7.76 -5.80
N LYS A 175 15.13 -8.24 -6.80
CA LYS A 175 15.68 -8.95 -7.96
C LYS A 175 15.08 -8.36 -9.24
N ILE A 176 15.90 -8.15 -10.26
CA ILE A 176 15.48 -7.72 -11.59
C ILE A 176 15.59 -8.93 -12.50
N VAL A 177 14.51 -9.28 -13.17
CA VAL A 177 14.45 -10.37 -14.15
C VAL A 177 13.91 -9.84 -15.47
N ILE A 178 14.36 -10.41 -16.58
CA ILE A 178 13.87 -10.10 -17.92
C ILE A 178 13.39 -11.37 -18.59
N SER A 179 12.20 -11.31 -19.21
CA SER A 179 11.65 -12.42 -19.98
C SER A 179 12.23 -12.44 -21.41
N GLU A 180 11.97 -13.52 -22.13
CA GLU A 180 12.35 -13.65 -23.54
C GLU A 180 11.70 -12.58 -24.42
N SER A 181 10.46 -12.18 -24.11
CA SER A 181 9.75 -11.12 -24.83
C SER A 181 10.26 -9.70 -24.48
N GLY A 182 11.09 -9.55 -23.43
CA GLY A 182 11.65 -8.27 -23.00
C GLY A 182 10.90 -7.60 -21.84
N LEU A 183 9.92 -8.28 -21.17
CA LEU A 183 9.32 -7.78 -19.94
C LEU A 183 10.38 -7.74 -18.83
N ILE A 184 10.58 -6.58 -18.24
CA ILE A 184 11.44 -6.43 -17.07
C ILE A 184 10.56 -6.46 -15.82
N SER A 185 10.82 -7.39 -14.90
CA SER A 185 10.08 -7.49 -13.65
C SER A 185 11.02 -7.23 -12.47
N VAL A 186 10.61 -6.30 -11.61
CA VAL A 186 11.29 -5.96 -10.36
C VAL A 186 10.51 -6.58 -9.21
N ILE A 187 11.10 -7.56 -8.57
CA ILE A 187 10.44 -8.37 -7.54
C ILE A 187 11.16 -8.28 -6.19
N GLY A 188 10.42 -8.42 -5.10
CA GLY A 188 10.95 -8.32 -3.74
C GLY A 188 11.29 -6.89 -3.33
N GLY A 189 12.29 -6.76 -2.45
CA GLY A 189 12.73 -5.48 -1.91
C GLY A 189 11.94 -5.00 -0.70
N LYS A 190 12.24 -3.78 -0.25
CA LYS A 190 11.58 -3.11 0.87
C LYS A 190 11.19 -1.69 0.48
N TRP A 191 10.11 -1.18 1.04
CA TRP A 191 9.72 0.21 0.85
C TRP A 191 10.84 1.20 1.18
N THR A 192 11.58 0.96 2.24
CA THR A 192 12.70 1.82 2.67
C THR A 192 13.87 1.90 1.69
N THR A 193 13.97 0.97 0.74
CA THR A 193 15.02 0.93 -0.28
C THR A 193 14.51 1.30 -1.69
N TYR A 194 13.32 1.88 -1.80
CA TYR A 194 12.64 2.17 -3.07
C TYR A 194 13.50 2.98 -4.06
N ARG A 195 14.22 3.99 -3.57
CA ARG A 195 15.11 4.81 -4.42
C ARG A 195 16.23 3.97 -5.05
N LYS A 196 16.87 3.09 -4.24
CA LYS A 196 17.95 2.21 -4.74
C LYS A 196 17.40 1.16 -5.70
N ILE A 197 16.21 0.62 -5.45
CA ILE A 197 15.54 -0.30 -6.36
C ILE A 197 15.30 0.37 -7.71
N ALA A 198 14.80 1.61 -7.69
CA ALA A 198 14.58 2.40 -8.91
C ALA A 198 15.89 2.69 -9.67
N GLU A 199 16.95 3.11 -8.94
CA GLU A 199 18.28 3.35 -9.53
C GLU A 199 18.81 2.09 -10.21
N ASP A 200 18.86 0.95 -9.51
CA ASP A 200 19.34 -0.31 -10.06
C ASP A 200 18.53 -0.77 -11.28
N THR A 201 17.22 -0.52 -11.26
CA THR A 201 16.35 -0.86 -12.39
C THR A 201 16.63 0.00 -13.61
N ILE A 202 16.84 1.29 -13.44
CA ILE A 202 17.17 2.21 -14.54
C ILE A 202 18.59 1.94 -15.07
N ASP A 203 19.56 1.68 -14.20
CA ASP A 203 20.92 1.31 -14.59
C ASP A 203 20.93 0.01 -15.42
N PHE A 204 20.12 -0.97 -15.01
CA PHE A 204 19.91 -2.20 -15.78
C PHE A 204 19.34 -1.92 -17.19
N LEU A 205 18.31 -1.06 -17.27
CA LEU A 205 17.70 -0.64 -18.54
C LEU A 205 18.71 0.06 -19.46
N ILE A 206 19.46 1.01 -18.91
CA ILE A 206 20.48 1.76 -19.66
C ILE A 206 21.49 0.80 -20.28
N SER A 207 22.02 -0.14 -19.49
CA SER A 207 22.99 -1.13 -19.95
C SER A 207 22.42 -2.09 -20.99
N LYS A 208 21.14 -2.51 -20.81
CA LYS A 208 20.52 -3.52 -21.68
C LYS A 208 20.06 -2.98 -23.03
N PHE A 209 19.60 -1.74 -23.07
CA PHE A 209 18.99 -1.11 -24.26
C PHE A 209 19.85 0.02 -24.85
N ASN A 210 21.08 0.20 -24.37
CA ASN A 210 21.99 1.26 -24.81
C ASN A 210 21.36 2.67 -24.77
N PHE A 211 20.58 2.94 -23.72
CA PHE A 211 20.07 4.28 -23.50
C PHE A 211 21.20 5.24 -23.09
N LYS A 212 21.03 6.52 -23.39
CA LYS A 212 21.98 7.54 -22.96
C LYS A 212 22.11 7.54 -21.43
N THR A 213 23.32 7.36 -20.94
CA THR A 213 23.62 7.41 -19.51
C THR A 213 23.51 8.84 -19.00
N ILE A 214 22.78 9.01 -17.91
CA ILE A 214 22.64 10.28 -17.16
C ILE A 214 22.84 9.94 -15.70
N GLU A 215 23.71 10.69 -15.01
CA GLU A 215 23.87 10.55 -13.56
C GLU A 215 22.54 10.77 -12.85
N SER A 216 22.17 9.85 -11.96
CA SER A 216 20.92 9.97 -11.22
C SER A 216 20.98 11.09 -10.17
N PRO A 217 20.15 12.12 -10.28
CA PRO A 217 20.11 13.21 -9.30
C PRO A 217 19.38 12.83 -8.00
N THR A 218 18.73 11.66 -7.97
CA THR A 218 17.75 11.30 -6.93
C THR A 218 18.33 11.18 -5.53
N LYS A 219 19.66 11.01 -5.37
CA LYS A 219 20.33 11.04 -4.07
C LYS A 219 20.28 12.41 -3.40
N LYS A 220 20.22 13.49 -4.19
CA LYS A 220 20.30 14.89 -3.74
C LYS A 220 18.96 15.61 -3.81
N ILE A 221 17.96 15.04 -4.46
CA ILE A 221 16.62 15.65 -4.56
C ILE A 221 15.91 15.57 -3.22
N LYS A 222 15.51 16.72 -2.70
CA LYS A 222 14.64 16.79 -1.52
C LYS A 222 13.20 16.41 -1.92
N ILE A 223 12.57 15.56 -1.11
CA ILE A 223 11.15 15.27 -1.26
C ILE A 223 10.36 16.55 -0.93
N ILE A 224 9.49 16.95 -1.85
CA ILE A 224 8.66 18.15 -1.67
C ILE A 224 7.59 17.84 -0.63
N ASN A 225 7.47 18.69 0.38
CA ASN A 225 6.33 18.66 1.29
C ASN A 225 5.14 19.36 0.62
N GLY A 226 4.23 18.57 0.06
CA GLY A 226 3.02 19.07 -0.60
C GLY A 226 2.05 19.81 0.32
N LEU A 227 2.18 19.60 1.64
CA LEU A 227 1.28 20.19 2.65
C LEU A 227 1.75 21.54 3.22
N LYS A 228 2.78 22.17 2.65
CA LYS A 228 3.32 23.46 3.14
C LYS A 228 2.30 24.61 3.18
N HIS A 229 1.26 24.52 2.37
CA HIS A 229 0.23 25.56 2.24
C HIS A 229 -1.06 25.22 3.00
N ILE A 230 -1.07 24.13 3.75
CA ILE A 230 -2.22 23.74 4.56
C ILE A 230 -2.17 24.47 5.89
N ASP A 231 -3.25 25.15 6.24
CA ASP A 231 -3.45 25.73 7.56
C ASP A 231 -3.92 24.63 8.52
N PHE A 232 -3.01 24.15 9.35
CA PHE A 232 -3.30 23.15 10.37
C PHE A 232 -3.98 23.73 11.61
N SER A 233 -4.24 25.04 11.68
CA SER A 233 -5.06 25.68 12.72
C SER A 233 -6.58 25.58 12.41
N GLU A 234 -6.97 25.22 11.20
CA GLU A 234 -8.37 24.98 10.85
C GLU A 234 -8.96 23.88 11.73
N LYS A 235 -10.20 24.08 12.16
CA LYS A 235 -10.91 23.09 12.99
C LYS A 235 -11.00 21.75 12.30
N SER A 236 -10.51 20.71 12.97
CA SER A 236 -10.64 19.33 12.49
C SER A 236 -12.10 18.87 12.47
N LEU A 237 -12.45 18.04 11.48
CA LEU A 237 -13.73 17.35 11.38
C LEU A 237 -13.86 16.19 12.39
N SER A 238 -12.75 15.78 13.01
CA SER A 238 -12.69 14.73 14.02
C SER A 238 -11.90 15.19 15.24
N GLU A 239 -12.28 14.70 16.43
CA GLU A 239 -11.52 14.89 17.67
C GLU A 239 -10.39 13.87 17.84
N LYS A 240 -10.42 12.76 17.10
CA LYS A 240 -9.48 11.65 17.26
C LYS A 240 -8.25 11.75 16.34
N PHE A 241 -8.38 12.42 15.21
CA PHE A 241 -7.30 12.65 14.27
C PHE A 241 -7.55 13.92 13.45
N TYR A 242 -6.47 14.49 12.93
CA TYR A 242 -6.61 15.72 12.15
C TYR A 242 -7.06 15.42 10.71
N ILE A 243 -8.19 15.98 10.34
CA ILE A 243 -8.72 16.06 8.98
C ILE A 243 -9.58 17.32 8.87
N SER A 244 -9.25 18.22 7.93
CA SER A 244 -9.96 19.48 7.75
C SER A 244 -10.54 19.59 6.34
N LYS A 245 -11.44 20.54 6.15
CA LYS A 245 -12.04 20.83 4.83
C LYS A 245 -10.97 21.24 3.83
N SER A 246 -10.06 22.14 4.21
CA SER A 246 -8.98 22.60 3.32
C SER A 246 -8.04 21.46 2.92
N LEU A 247 -7.77 20.54 3.83
CA LEU A 247 -6.94 19.37 3.55
C LEU A 247 -7.59 18.43 2.52
N ILE A 248 -8.89 18.19 2.63
CA ILE A 248 -9.66 17.38 1.66
C ILE A 248 -9.63 18.05 0.29
N ILE A 249 -9.90 19.36 0.23
CA ILE A 249 -9.86 20.14 -1.01
C ILE A 249 -8.47 20.08 -1.66
N HIS A 250 -7.41 20.21 -0.83
CA HIS A 250 -6.04 20.09 -1.33
C HIS A 250 -5.78 18.74 -2.00
N PHE A 251 -6.18 17.65 -1.39
CA PHE A 251 -5.98 16.31 -1.94
C PHE A 251 -6.76 16.08 -3.23
N VAL A 252 -7.97 16.62 -3.31
CA VAL A 252 -8.77 16.57 -4.56
C VAL A 252 -8.08 17.35 -5.67
N LYS A 253 -7.66 18.59 -5.41
CA LYS A 253 -7.12 19.51 -6.44
C LYS A 253 -5.68 19.20 -6.85
N ASN A 254 -4.85 18.73 -5.91
CA ASN A 254 -3.41 18.67 -6.11
C ASN A 254 -2.84 17.24 -6.06
N GLU A 255 -3.59 16.26 -5.52
CA GLU A 255 -3.09 14.91 -5.32
C GLU A 255 -3.99 13.82 -5.92
N MET A 256 -4.81 14.17 -6.92
CA MET A 256 -5.62 13.22 -7.69
C MET A 256 -6.55 12.36 -6.84
N ALA A 257 -7.06 12.87 -5.71
CA ALA A 257 -8.05 12.14 -4.92
C ALA A 257 -9.43 12.25 -5.60
N ILE A 258 -10.01 11.12 -5.97
CA ILE A 258 -11.28 11.04 -6.71
C ILE A 258 -12.31 10.13 -6.04
N ASN A 259 -11.92 9.31 -5.09
CA ASN A 259 -12.79 8.49 -4.27
C ASN A 259 -12.56 8.78 -2.80
N ILE A 260 -13.58 8.54 -1.96
CA ILE A 260 -13.45 8.75 -0.51
C ILE A 260 -12.30 7.96 0.11
N ASP A 261 -12.04 6.76 -0.40
CA ASP A 261 -10.92 5.91 0.04
C ASP A 261 -9.55 6.55 -0.24
N ASP A 262 -9.43 7.36 -1.28
CA ASP A 262 -8.22 8.14 -1.53
C ASP A 262 -7.91 9.11 -0.38
N ILE A 263 -8.95 9.72 0.20
CA ILE A 263 -8.81 10.60 1.37
C ILE A 263 -8.60 9.79 2.64
N MET A 264 -9.56 8.93 2.97
CA MET A 264 -9.66 8.29 4.28
C MET A 264 -8.56 7.27 4.54
N SER A 265 -8.10 6.57 3.51
CA SER A 265 -7.09 5.52 3.64
C SER A 265 -5.70 5.99 3.20
N ARG A 266 -5.59 6.55 2.00
CA ARG A 266 -4.29 6.75 1.35
C ARG A 266 -3.60 8.04 1.74
N ARG A 267 -4.33 9.13 1.99
CA ARG A 267 -3.75 10.45 2.28
C ARG A 267 -3.78 10.83 3.73
N THR A 268 -4.92 10.66 4.41
CA THR A 268 -5.06 10.99 5.84
C THR A 268 -4.79 9.81 6.77
N ARG A 269 -4.97 8.59 6.30
CA ARG A 269 -4.89 7.34 7.08
C ARG A 269 -5.94 7.22 8.19
N CYS A 270 -7.01 8.01 8.15
CA CYS A 270 -8.08 7.99 9.16
C CYS A 270 -8.65 6.58 9.36
N LEU A 271 -8.92 5.86 8.25
CA LEU A 271 -9.42 4.48 8.31
C LEU A 271 -8.48 3.54 9.06
N PHE A 272 -7.17 3.76 8.94
CA PHE A 272 -6.18 2.94 9.65
C PHE A 272 -6.07 3.30 11.14
N LEU A 273 -6.50 4.49 11.56
CA LEU A 273 -6.40 4.93 12.95
C LEU A 273 -7.62 4.55 13.79
N ASP A 274 -8.83 4.84 13.29
CA ASP A 274 -10.09 4.51 13.99
C ASP A 274 -11.21 4.34 12.96
N VAL A 275 -11.64 3.09 12.77
CA VAL A 275 -12.64 2.74 11.75
C VAL A 275 -14.01 3.34 12.08
N GLU A 276 -14.42 3.35 13.36
CA GLU A 276 -15.73 3.88 13.77
C GLU A 276 -15.82 5.41 13.60
N GLU A 277 -14.74 6.11 13.97
CA GLU A 277 -14.69 7.56 13.75
C GLU A 277 -14.64 7.88 12.24
N SER A 278 -13.97 7.07 11.45
CA SER A 278 -13.93 7.22 9.99
C SER A 278 -15.31 7.05 9.36
N ILE A 279 -16.10 6.09 9.81
CA ILE A 279 -17.50 5.90 9.39
C ILE A 279 -18.35 7.13 9.74
N LYS A 280 -18.18 7.67 10.94
CA LYS A 280 -18.93 8.83 11.43
C LYS A 280 -18.69 10.08 10.58
N ILE A 281 -17.47 10.36 10.19
CA ILE A 281 -17.14 11.57 9.40
C ILE A 281 -17.26 11.38 7.89
N ALA A 282 -17.38 10.14 7.38
CA ALA A 282 -17.44 9.84 5.96
C ALA A 282 -18.49 10.66 5.19
N PRO A 283 -19.72 10.91 5.68
CA PRO A 283 -20.69 11.72 4.97
C PRO A 283 -20.20 13.16 4.69
N ILE A 284 -19.55 13.77 5.68
CA ILE A 284 -19.01 15.14 5.55
C ILE A 284 -17.85 15.17 4.53
N VAL A 285 -16.97 14.17 4.58
CA VAL A 285 -15.85 14.05 3.64
C VAL A 285 -16.35 13.90 2.21
N VAL A 286 -17.34 13.03 2.00
CA VAL A 286 -17.93 12.80 0.66
C VAL A 286 -18.62 14.05 0.14
N GLU A 287 -19.37 14.79 0.97
CA GLU A 287 -20.02 16.06 0.57
C GLU A 287 -18.98 17.09 0.12
N ILE A 288 -17.88 17.26 0.86
CA ILE A 288 -16.79 18.17 0.49
C ILE A 288 -16.18 17.76 -0.86
N MET A 289 -15.91 16.46 -1.05
CA MET A 289 -15.38 15.93 -2.29
C MET A 289 -16.34 16.12 -3.46
N ALA A 290 -17.65 15.88 -3.26
CA ALA A 290 -18.66 16.02 -4.28
C ALA A 290 -18.73 17.45 -4.79
N ASN A 291 -18.69 18.44 -3.89
CA ASN A 291 -18.66 19.86 -4.24
C ASN A 291 -17.42 20.22 -5.08
N GLU A 292 -16.24 19.74 -4.70
CA GLU A 292 -15.00 20.02 -5.44
C GLU A 292 -14.91 19.32 -6.80
N LEU A 293 -15.47 18.11 -6.90
CA LEU A 293 -15.48 17.28 -8.12
C LEU A 293 -16.69 17.51 -9.01
N LEU A 294 -17.60 18.44 -8.62
CA LEU A 294 -18.86 18.71 -9.32
C LEU A 294 -19.71 17.44 -9.53
N LYS A 295 -19.84 16.65 -8.46
CA LYS A 295 -20.62 15.40 -8.44
C LYS A 295 -21.96 15.57 -7.74
N ASP A 296 -22.90 14.71 -8.13
CA ASP A 296 -24.28 14.71 -7.61
C ASP A 296 -24.45 13.78 -6.39
N LYS A 297 -25.66 13.77 -5.86
CA LYS A 297 -26.04 12.93 -4.71
C LYS A 297 -25.98 11.43 -5.02
N ILE A 298 -26.11 11.02 -6.27
CA ILE A 298 -25.99 9.62 -6.69
C ILE A 298 -24.54 9.17 -6.49
N TRP A 299 -23.58 10.00 -6.90
CA TRP A 299 -22.16 9.74 -6.69
C TRP A 299 -21.81 9.67 -5.19
N GLU A 300 -22.32 10.62 -4.37
CA GLU A 300 -22.08 10.60 -2.92
C GLU A 300 -22.55 9.27 -2.30
N ASN A 301 -23.77 8.84 -2.61
CA ASN A 301 -24.33 7.58 -2.11
C ASN A 301 -23.52 6.36 -2.55
N LYS A 302 -23.00 6.36 -3.79
CA LYS A 302 -22.12 5.31 -4.30
C LYS A 302 -20.80 5.27 -3.53
N GLN A 303 -20.20 6.43 -3.25
CA GLN A 303 -18.97 6.54 -2.46
C GLN A 303 -19.15 6.02 -1.03
N LEU A 304 -20.21 6.45 -0.35
CA LEU A 304 -20.51 5.99 1.01
C LEU A 304 -20.75 4.48 1.06
N LYS A 305 -21.55 3.94 0.14
CA LYS A 305 -21.79 2.50 0.06
C LYS A 305 -20.52 1.69 -0.13
N SER A 306 -19.64 2.15 -1.03
CA SER A 306 -18.33 1.52 -1.28
C SER A 306 -17.44 1.58 -0.04
N PHE A 307 -17.37 2.75 0.60
CA PHE A 307 -16.56 2.96 1.78
C PHE A 307 -17.02 2.11 2.97
N TYR A 308 -18.32 2.05 3.24
CA TYR A 308 -18.86 1.22 4.33
C TYR A 308 -18.59 -0.28 4.08
N LYS A 309 -18.61 -0.73 2.83
CA LYS A 309 -18.18 -2.09 2.50
C LYS A 309 -16.69 -2.30 2.82
N LEU A 310 -15.86 -1.33 2.47
CA LEU A 310 -14.43 -1.38 2.76
C LEU A 310 -14.15 -1.40 4.26
N THR A 311 -14.84 -0.57 5.06
CA THR A 311 -14.62 -0.49 6.51
C THR A 311 -14.85 -1.82 7.24
N ASN A 312 -15.68 -2.70 6.71
CA ASN A 312 -15.89 -4.03 7.30
C ASN A 312 -14.63 -4.91 7.28
N LEU A 313 -13.67 -4.64 6.40
CA LEU A 313 -12.40 -5.36 6.35
C LEU A 313 -11.41 -4.90 7.43
N TYR A 314 -11.68 -3.76 8.07
CA TYR A 314 -10.85 -3.11 9.08
C TYR A 314 -11.42 -3.24 10.50
N LYS A 315 -12.63 -3.82 10.64
CA LYS A 315 -13.27 -4.16 11.93
C LYS A 315 -12.83 -5.54 12.41
N ILE A 316 -12.94 -5.75 13.73
CA ILE A 316 -12.67 -7.04 14.40
C ILE A 316 -13.94 -7.55 15.07
#